data_8b292d32133644dbae65a2be7deccc70
#
_entry.id   8b292d32133644dbae65a2be7deccc70
#
_cell.length_a   1.000
_cell.length_b   1.000
_cell.length_c   1.000
_cell.angle_alpha   90.00
_cell.angle_beta   90.00
_cell.angle_gamma   90.00
#
_symmetry.space_group_name_H-M   'P 1'
#
loop_
_entity.id
_entity.type
_entity.pdbx_description
1 polymer ?
#
loop_
_entity_poly.entity_id
_entity_poly.type
_entity_poly.pdbx_seq_one_letter_code
_entity_poly.pdbx_strand_id
1 'polypeptide(L)'
;MKFSAYIQAIYLTASAGTQMLSVNTAKAIAGSGLEGDRYALRTGAYSTIEPTKVRHVSIIALSALDTANDWLTAGNEPTFDSSETRRNIALAGVTASELNALVGQRFQIGSIQLLGTELCTPCERPAQLLSRPSFMEAFEGRGGIRAEVLTSGALAVGDKLLVE
;
A
#
# COMPACT_ATOMS: atom_id res chain seq x y z
N MET A 1 -15.63 11.62 8.33
CA MET A 1 -15.66 10.26 8.92
C MET A 1 -14.39 10.06 9.73
N LYS A 2 -14.53 9.64 10.97
CA LYS A 2 -13.36 9.41 11.84
C LYS A 2 -13.07 7.92 11.87
N PHE A 3 -11.88 7.54 11.41
CA PHE A 3 -11.38 6.18 11.55
C PHE A 3 -10.43 6.11 12.74
N SER A 4 -10.44 5.00 13.45
CA SER A 4 -9.39 4.69 14.45
C SER A 4 -8.21 3.99 13.78
N ALA A 5 -7.92 4.37 12.55
CA ALA A 5 -6.88 3.74 11.75
C ALA A 5 -5.52 4.41 11.99
N TYR A 6 -4.47 3.60 11.96
CA TYR A 6 -3.10 4.07 12.13
C TYR A 6 -2.14 3.18 11.33
N ILE A 7 -0.94 3.72 11.06
CA ILE A 7 0.12 2.95 10.41
C ILE A 7 0.61 1.86 11.36
N GLN A 8 0.47 0.60 10.95
CA GLN A 8 1.04 -0.55 11.65
C GLN A 8 2.44 -0.88 11.12
N ALA A 9 2.68 -0.70 9.82
CA ALA A 9 3.97 -1.00 9.21
C ALA A 9 4.20 -0.14 7.97
N ILE A 10 5.47 0.18 7.71
CA ILE A 10 5.95 0.88 6.53
C ILE A 10 6.99 0.01 5.84
N TYR A 11 6.88 -0.17 4.53
CA TYR A 11 7.80 -0.97 3.73
C TYR A 11 8.32 -0.17 2.54
N LEU A 12 9.62 -0.25 2.30
CA LEU A 12 10.28 0.38 1.16
C LEU A 12 11.11 -0.67 0.42
N THR A 13 11.29 -0.45 -0.88
CA THR A 13 12.30 -1.16 -1.66
C THR A 13 12.87 -0.25 -2.74
N ALA A 14 14.18 -0.33 -2.97
CA ALA A 14 14.87 0.58 -3.89
C ALA A 14 14.63 0.29 -5.37
N SER A 15 14.19 -0.92 -5.71
CA SER A 15 13.95 -1.31 -7.11
C SER A 15 12.84 -2.33 -7.24
N ALA A 16 12.27 -2.42 -8.45
CA ALA A 16 11.23 -3.40 -8.75
C ALA A 16 11.73 -4.84 -8.53
N GLY A 17 10.87 -5.66 -7.94
CA GLY A 17 11.16 -7.08 -7.72
C GLY A 17 12.06 -7.40 -6.55
N THR A 18 12.66 -6.41 -5.88
CA THR A 18 13.47 -6.65 -4.68
C THR A 18 12.59 -6.74 -3.44
N GLN A 19 13.13 -7.39 -2.40
CA GLN A 19 12.42 -7.59 -1.14
C GLN A 19 12.04 -6.25 -0.49
N MET A 20 10.80 -6.17 0.01
CA MET A 20 10.34 -5.02 0.79
C MET A 20 10.98 -5.04 2.16
N LEU A 21 11.52 -3.91 2.59
CA LEU A 21 12.19 -3.74 3.88
C LEU A 21 11.31 -2.92 4.81
N SER A 22 11.14 -3.41 6.04
CA SER A 22 10.38 -2.70 7.09
C SER A 22 11.20 -1.55 7.66
N VAL A 23 10.56 -0.38 7.78
CA VAL A 23 11.15 0.80 8.42
C VAL A 23 10.18 1.39 9.43
N ASN A 24 10.68 2.07 10.46
CA ASN A 24 9.83 2.72 11.47
C ASN A 24 9.37 4.10 11.03
N THR A 25 10.15 4.76 10.19
CA THR A 25 9.85 6.10 9.67
C THR A 25 10.22 6.17 8.20
N ALA A 26 9.52 7.04 7.48
CA ALA A 26 9.82 7.32 6.08
C ALA A 26 9.58 8.81 5.81
N LYS A 27 10.32 9.37 4.86
CA LYS A 27 10.13 10.75 4.42
C LYS A 27 9.27 10.75 3.17
N ALA A 28 8.11 11.38 3.26
CA ALA A 28 7.24 11.59 2.11
C ALA A 28 7.67 12.87 1.38
N ILE A 29 7.70 12.80 0.06
CA ILE A 29 8.11 13.91 -0.80
C ILE A 29 6.95 14.22 -1.74
N ALA A 30 6.40 15.44 -1.65
CA ALA A 30 5.31 15.87 -2.50
C ALA A 30 5.70 15.74 -3.98
N GLY A 31 4.79 15.18 -4.77
CA GLY A 31 5.01 14.96 -6.19
C GLY A 31 5.93 13.79 -6.54
N SER A 32 6.39 13.02 -5.55
CA SER A 32 7.39 11.95 -5.77
C SER A 32 7.01 10.62 -5.13
N GLY A 33 6.84 10.59 -3.81
CA GLY A 33 6.55 9.37 -3.04
C GLY A 33 7.36 9.30 -1.77
N LEU A 34 7.74 8.09 -1.34
CA LEU A 34 8.55 7.89 -0.15
C LEU A 34 10.03 7.84 -0.54
N GLU A 35 10.86 8.64 0.13
CA GLU A 35 12.30 8.69 -0.14
C GLU A 35 12.92 7.30 -0.01
N GLY A 36 13.70 6.91 -1.00
CA GLY A 36 14.36 5.60 -1.04
C GLY A 36 13.49 4.46 -1.57
N ASP A 37 12.21 4.71 -1.82
CA ASP A 37 11.32 3.72 -2.42
C ASP A 37 11.37 3.78 -3.96
N ARG A 38 11.08 2.65 -4.59
CA ARG A 38 11.12 2.48 -6.05
C ARG A 38 10.26 3.48 -6.82
N TYR A 39 9.14 3.92 -6.26
CA TYR A 39 8.27 4.88 -6.93
C TYR A 39 8.91 6.28 -6.95
N ALA A 40 9.47 6.73 -5.83
CA ALA A 40 10.18 8.00 -5.76
C ALA A 40 11.47 7.98 -6.60
N LEU A 41 12.16 6.84 -6.64
CA LEU A 41 13.39 6.64 -7.43
C LEU A 41 13.11 6.39 -8.91
N ARG A 42 11.85 6.16 -9.30
CA ARG A 42 11.43 5.79 -10.66
C ARG A 42 12.07 4.49 -11.15
N THR A 43 12.26 3.54 -10.26
CA THR A 43 12.81 2.21 -10.53
C THR A 43 11.77 1.10 -10.38
N GLY A 44 10.50 1.46 -10.21
CA GLY A 44 9.38 0.53 -10.16
C GLY A 44 9.10 -0.11 -11.53
N ALA A 45 8.41 -1.25 -11.52
CA ALA A 45 8.13 -2.02 -12.73
C ALA A 45 7.39 -1.23 -13.82
N TYR A 46 6.57 -0.25 -13.40
CA TYR A 46 5.74 0.52 -14.32
C TYR A 46 6.14 1.99 -14.41
N SER A 47 7.31 2.36 -13.85
CA SER A 47 7.74 3.77 -13.76
C SER A 47 8.06 4.39 -15.11
N THR A 48 8.39 3.58 -16.13
CA THR A 48 8.76 4.02 -17.48
C THR A 48 7.67 3.73 -18.51
N ILE A 49 6.52 3.20 -18.12
CA ILE A 49 5.42 2.88 -19.03
C ILE A 49 4.60 4.14 -19.30
N GLU A 50 4.40 4.47 -20.56
CA GLU A 50 3.59 5.61 -20.98
C GLU A 50 2.13 5.19 -21.25
N PRO A 51 1.11 6.03 -20.90
CA PRO A 51 1.26 7.27 -20.13
C PRO A 51 1.66 7.00 -18.68
N THR A 52 2.49 7.87 -18.12
CA THR A 52 2.96 7.72 -16.75
C THR A 52 1.81 7.98 -15.77
N LYS A 53 1.49 7.01 -14.94
CA LYS A 53 0.51 7.17 -13.86
C LYS A 53 1.18 7.69 -12.60
N VAL A 54 0.39 8.37 -11.75
CA VAL A 54 0.84 8.80 -10.43
C VAL A 54 0.92 7.56 -9.52
N ARG A 55 2.13 7.15 -9.20
CA ARG A 55 2.42 6.01 -8.32
C ARG A 55 3.39 6.48 -7.24
N HIS A 56 2.88 7.18 -6.22
CA HIS A 56 3.74 7.68 -5.14
C HIS A 56 3.80 6.70 -3.98
N VAL A 57 2.65 6.19 -3.55
CA VAL A 57 2.55 5.30 -2.40
C VAL A 57 1.38 4.34 -2.59
N SER A 58 1.53 3.13 -2.07
CA SER A 58 0.47 2.13 -2.02
C SER A 58 0.12 1.80 -0.57
N ILE A 59 -1.16 1.61 -0.29
CA ILE A 59 -1.70 1.45 1.07
C ILE A 59 -2.63 0.25 1.09
N ILE A 60 -2.51 -0.60 2.10
CA ILE A 60 -3.40 -1.75 2.31
C ILE A 60 -3.95 -1.75 3.73
N ALA A 61 -5.18 -2.21 3.88
CA ALA A 61 -5.78 -2.45 5.20
C ALA A 61 -5.34 -3.82 5.72
N LEU A 62 -4.86 -3.90 6.96
CA LEU A 62 -4.48 -5.18 7.56
C LEU A 62 -5.68 -6.14 7.70
N SER A 63 -6.89 -5.62 7.88
CA SER A 63 -8.10 -6.44 7.87
C SER A 63 -8.29 -7.17 6.54
N ALA A 64 -7.85 -6.56 5.43
CA ALA A 64 -7.85 -7.20 4.12
C ALA A 64 -6.87 -8.36 4.06
N LEU A 65 -5.68 -8.20 4.64
CA LEU A 65 -4.70 -9.26 4.77
C LEU A 65 -5.23 -10.41 5.61
N ASP A 66 -5.88 -10.11 6.74
CA ASP A 66 -6.49 -11.12 7.61
C ASP A 66 -7.56 -11.92 6.86
N THR A 67 -8.42 -11.24 6.11
CA THR A 67 -9.46 -11.89 5.29
C THR A 67 -8.83 -12.77 4.21
N ALA A 68 -7.81 -12.28 3.53
CA ALA A 68 -7.09 -13.04 2.51
C ALA A 68 -6.44 -14.28 3.12
N ASN A 69 -5.82 -14.14 4.30
CA ASN A 69 -5.17 -15.26 4.98
C ASN A 69 -6.17 -16.29 5.50
N ASP A 70 -7.35 -15.88 5.94
CA ASP A 70 -8.44 -16.80 6.32
C ASP A 70 -8.89 -17.61 5.11
N TRP A 71 -9.05 -16.98 3.95
CA TRP A 71 -9.40 -17.66 2.71
C TRP A 71 -8.33 -18.67 2.30
N LEU A 72 -7.05 -18.30 2.38
CA LEU A 72 -5.92 -19.18 2.07
C LEU A 72 -5.87 -20.38 3.02
N THR A 73 -6.04 -20.15 4.32
CA THR A 73 -6.05 -21.19 5.35
C THR A 73 -7.17 -22.20 5.10
N ALA A 74 -8.36 -21.72 4.74
CA ALA A 74 -9.49 -22.59 4.41
C ALA A 74 -9.22 -23.48 3.20
N GLY A 75 -8.36 -23.02 2.27
CA GLY A 75 -7.91 -23.79 1.10
C GLY A 75 -6.63 -24.59 1.33
N ASN A 76 -6.15 -24.70 2.57
CA ASN A 76 -4.88 -25.34 2.94
C ASN A 76 -3.66 -24.73 2.25
N GLU A 77 -3.71 -23.42 1.98
CA GLU A 77 -2.59 -22.70 1.38
C GLU A 77 -1.86 -21.86 2.43
N PRO A 78 -0.53 -21.62 2.24
CA PRO A 78 0.23 -20.76 3.15
C PRO A 78 -0.29 -19.33 3.13
N THR A 79 -0.22 -18.66 4.27
CA THR A 79 -0.61 -17.25 4.41
C THR A 79 0.46 -16.30 3.87
N PHE A 80 0.11 -15.01 3.75
CA PHE A 80 1.05 -13.95 3.39
C PHE A 80 1.40 -13.10 4.62
N ASP A 81 2.65 -12.65 4.68
CA ASP A 81 3.07 -11.54 5.53
C ASP A 81 2.63 -10.22 4.90
N SER A 82 2.49 -9.18 5.71
CA SER A 82 2.16 -7.84 5.19
C SER A 82 3.21 -7.30 4.21
N SER A 83 4.50 -7.62 4.40
CA SER A 83 5.56 -7.24 3.46
C SER A 83 5.40 -7.88 2.08
N GLU A 84 4.84 -9.08 2.03
CA GLU A 84 4.64 -9.81 0.78
C GLU A 84 3.53 -9.22 -0.09
N THR A 85 2.66 -8.40 0.46
CA THR A 85 1.65 -7.66 -0.33
C THR A 85 2.28 -6.61 -1.24
N ARG A 86 3.53 -6.25 -0.97
CA ARG A 86 4.30 -5.23 -1.68
C ARG A 86 3.66 -3.84 -1.66
N ARG A 87 2.86 -3.56 -0.64
CA ARG A 87 2.31 -2.23 -0.37
C ARG A 87 3.23 -1.50 0.61
N ASN A 88 3.35 -0.18 0.43
CA ASN A 88 4.22 0.66 1.26
C ASN A 88 3.71 0.80 2.69
N ILE A 89 2.42 1.00 2.86
CA ILE A 89 1.81 1.30 4.15
C ILE A 89 0.73 0.27 4.45
N ALA A 90 0.82 -0.37 5.62
CA ALA A 90 -0.20 -1.24 6.15
C ALA A 90 -0.92 -0.52 7.30
N LEU A 91 -2.23 -0.32 7.15
CA LEU A 91 -3.07 0.38 8.13
C LEU A 91 -3.87 -0.62 8.96
N ALA A 92 -3.80 -0.47 10.28
CA ALA A 92 -4.71 -1.11 11.21
C ALA A 92 -5.93 -0.22 11.45
N GLY A 93 -7.05 -0.81 11.86
CA GLY A 93 -8.24 -0.06 12.28
C GLY A 93 -9.11 0.47 11.14
N VAL A 94 -8.94 -0.03 9.93
CA VAL A 94 -9.76 0.32 8.75
C VAL A 94 -10.08 -0.94 7.97
N THR A 95 -11.28 -1.02 7.40
CA THR A 95 -11.67 -2.13 6.52
C THR A 95 -11.20 -1.87 5.09
N ALA A 96 -11.16 -2.93 4.27
CA ALA A 96 -10.86 -2.79 2.84
C ALA A 96 -11.87 -1.85 2.15
N SER A 97 -13.15 -1.96 2.47
CA SER A 97 -14.21 -1.14 1.91
C SER A 97 -14.03 0.34 2.29
N GLU A 98 -13.74 0.63 3.55
CA GLU A 98 -13.48 1.99 4.01
C GLU A 98 -12.25 2.60 3.34
N LEU A 99 -11.18 1.82 3.18
CA LEU A 99 -9.99 2.26 2.48
C LEU A 99 -10.28 2.53 1.00
N ASN A 100 -11.00 1.64 0.34
CA ASN A 100 -11.37 1.81 -1.08
C ASN A 100 -12.19 3.08 -1.31
N ALA A 101 -12.99 3.49 -0.34
CA ALA A 101 -13.80 4.72 -0.43
C ALA A 101 -12.94 6.00 -0.44
N LEU A 102 -11.66 5.90 -0.11
CA LEU A 102 -10.73 7.05 -0.17
C LEU A 102 -10.22 7.35 -1.58
N VAL A 103 -10.49 6.50 -2.55
CA VAL A 103 -10.17 6.81 -3.96
C VAL A 103 -10.98 8.03 -4.39
N GLY A 104 -10.30 9.04 -4.94
CA GLY A 104 -10.89 10.33 -5.29
C GLY A 104 -11.03 11.31 -4.12
N GLN A 105 -10.61 10.92 -2.91
CA GLN A 105 -10.73 11.73 -1.72
C GLN A 105 -9.35 12.17 -1.21
N ARG A 106 -9.31 13.35 -0.61
CA ARG A 106 -8.15 13.81 0.17
C ARG A 106 -8.26 13.27 1.58
N PHE A 107 -7.13 12.84 2.11
CA PHE A 107 -7.02 12.36 3.48
C PHE A 107 -5.63 12.69 4.01
N GLN A 108 -5.46 12.52 5.30
CA GLN A 108 -4.21 12.83 5.98
C GLN A 108 -3.73 11.62 6.76
N ILE A 109 -2.45 11.35 6.73
CA ILE A 109 -1.81 10.37 7.62
C ILE A 109 -0.68 11.11 8.34
N GLY A 110 -0.74 11.17 9.68
CA GLY A 110 0.15 12.04 10.44
C GLY A 110 0.01 13.48 9.97
N SER A 111 1.09 14.10 9.53
CA SER A 111 1.09 15.47 8.99
C SER A 111 1.02 15.52 7.46
N ILE A 112 0.95 14.37 6.78
CA ILE A 112 1.05 14.28 5.33
C ILE A 112 -0.35 14.25 4.72
N GLN A 113 -0.59 15.12 3.72
CA GLN A 113 -1.81 15.09 2.93
C GLN A 113 -1.62 14.23 1.70
N LEU A 114 -2.62 13.40 1.42
CA LEU A 114 -2.64 12.47 0.30
C LEU A 114 -3.96 12.59 -0.47
N LEU A 115 -3.93 12.15 -1.72
CA LEU A 115 -5.11 11.99 -2.56
C LEU A 115 -5.16 10.54 -3.04
N GLY A 116 -6.25 9.83 -2.74
CA GLY A 116 -6.48 8.50 -3.28
C GLY A 116 -6.67 8.57 -4.79
N THR A 117 -5.91 7.81 -5.55
CA THR A 117 -5.92 7.90 -7.02
C THR A 117 -6.61 6.72 -7.69
N GLU A 118 -6.35 5.51 -7.24
CA GLU A 118 -6.96 4.31 -7.82
C GLU A 118 -6.90 3.13 -6.86
N LEU A 119 -7.71 2.12 -7.12
CA LEU A 119 -7.60 0.83 -6.44
C LEU A 119 -6.34 0.11 -6.92
N CYS A 120 -5.63 -0.55 -5.99
CA CYS A 120 -4.62 -1.52 -6.34
C CYS A 120 -5.32 -2.84 -6.63
N THR A 121 -5.60 -3.12 -7.89
CA THR A 121 -6.13 -4.43 -8.26
C THR A 121 -5.03 -5.47 -8.10
N PRO A 122 -5.33 -6.67 -7.56
CA PRO A 122 -4.37 -7.76 -7.56
C PRO A 122 -3.94 -8.06 -9.00
N CYS A 123 -2.64 -8.28 -9.22
CA CYS A 123 -2.12 -8.54 -10.55
C CYS A 123 -1.18 -9.74 -10.54
N GLU A 124 -0.84 -10.22 -11.73
CA GLU A 124 0.05 -11.38 -11.88
C GLU A 124 1.45 -11.12 -11.34
N ARG A 125 1.92 -9.87 -11.33
CA ARG A 125 3.29 -9.56 -10.96
C ARG A 125 3.64 -9.96 -9.52
N PRO A 126 2.86 -9.59 -8.49
CA PRO A 126 3.12 -10.10 -7.13
C PRO A 126 3.02 -11.62 -7.06
N ALA A 127 2.06 -12.23 -7.74
CA ALA A 127 1.91 -13.67 -7.78
C ALA A 127 3.15 -14.35 -8.36
N GLN A 128 3.70 -13.81 -9.45
CA GLN A 128 4.92 -14.31 -10.08
C GLN A 128 6.16 -14.11 -9.20
N LEU A 129 6.33 -12.89 -8.63
CA LEU A 129 7.47 -12.58 -7.77
C LEU A 129 7.54 -13.47 -6.53
N LEU A 130 6.37 -13.81 -5.97
CA LEU A 130 6.26 -14.65 -4.78
C LEU A 130 6.13 -16.13 -5.10
N SER A 131 6.00 -16.49 -6.39
CA SER A 131 5.64 -17.84 -6.84
C SER A 131 4.33 -18.33 -6.18
N ARG A 132 3.36 -17.41 -6.03
CA ARG A 132 2.09 -17.64 -5.32
C ARG A 132 0.91 -17.23 -6.20
N PRO A 133 0.41 -18.09 -7.11
CA PRO A 133 -0.69 -17.73 -8.02
C PRO A 133 -2.00 -17.37 -7.31
N SER A 134 -2.22 -17.89 -6.10
CA SER A 134 -3.41 -17.57 -5.30
C SER A 134 -3.48 -16.12 -4.82
N PHE A 135 -2.41 -15.32 -5.00
CA PHE A 135 -2.40 -13.91 -4.60
C PHE A 135 -3.55 -13.13 -5.21
N MET A 136 -3.82 -13.33 -6.51
CA MET A 136 -4.86 -12.60 -7.21
C MET A 136 -6.25 -12.85 -6.62
N GLU A 137 -6.60 -14.11 -6.36
CA GLU A 137 -7.89 -14.48 -5.78
C GLU A 137 -8.00 -14.04 -4.32
N ALA A 138 -6.94 -14.24 -3.53
CA ALA A 138 -6.93 -13.89 -2.11
C ALA A 138 -7.16 -12.40 -1.87
N PHE A 139 -6.66 -11.55 -2.77
CA PHE A 139 -6.75 -10.08 -2.62
C PHE A 139 -7.76 -9.41 -3.53
N GLU A 140 -8.62 -10.16 -4.21
CA GLU A 140 -9.66 -9.56 -5.06
C GLU A 140 -10.55 -8.61 -4.25
N GLY A 141 -10.67 -7.35 -4.71
CA GLY A 141 -11.46 -6.30 -4.05
C GLY A 141 -10.83 -5.76 -2.77
N ARG A 142 -9.65 -6.24 -2.36
CA ARG A 142 -8.97 -5.88 -1.11
C ARG A 142 -7.47 -5.68 -1.25
N GLY A 143 -7.02 -5.37 -2.46
CA GLY A 143 -5.60 -5.16 -2.75
C GLY A 143 -5.03 -3.82 -2.27
N GLY A 144 -5.85 -2.95 -1.71
CA GLY A 144 -5.45 -1.61 -1.26
C GLY A 144 -5.68 -0.52 -2.30
N ILE A 145 -5.13 0.65 -2.03
CA ILE A 145 -5.24 1.82 -2.92
C ILE A 145 -3.87 2.41 -3.21
N ARG A 146 -3.79 3.16 -4.29
CA ARG A 146 -2.66 4.06 -4.56
C ARG A 146 -3.05 5.48 -4.18
N ALA A 147 -2.06 6.25 -3.78
CA ALA A 147 -2.27 7.64 -3.40
C ALA A 147 -1.12 8.52 -3.89
N GLU A 148 -1.48 9.76 -4.19
CA GLU A 148 -0.54 10.84 -4.49
C GLU A 148 -0.15 11.52 -3.19
N VAL A 149 1.15 11.80 -3.03
CA VAL A 149 1.66 12.59 -1.89
C VAL A 149 1.54 14.06 -2.25
N LEU A 150 0.70 14.78 -1.51
CA LEU A 150 0.43 16.21 -1.76
C LEU A 150 1.35 17.13 -0.96
N THR A 151 1.76 16.73 0.24
CA THR A 151 2.66 17.53 1.10
C THR A 151 3.84 16.68 1.56
N SER A 152 4.99 17.32 1.73
CA SER A 152 6.20 16.66 2.21
C SER A 152 6.26 16.64 3.74
N GLY A 153 6.90 15.63 4.30
CA GLY A 153 7.13 15.48 5.73
C GLY A 153 7.42 14.04 6.11
N ALA A 154 7.53 13.80 7.41
CA ALA A 154 7.83 12.47 7.93
C ALA A 154 6.55 11.68 8.22
N LEU A 155 6.59 10.39 7.92
CA LEU A 155 5.61 9.40 8.34
C LEU A 155 6.26 8.45 9.33
N ALA A 156 5.53 8.02 10.33
CA ALA A 156 6.02 7.07 11.33
C ALA A 156 4.96 6.03 11.64
N VAL A 157 5.41 4.83 12.03
CA VAL A 157 4.52 3.81 12.59
C VAL A 157 3.75 4.41 13.77
N GLY A 158 2.44 4.23 13.80
CA GLY A 158 1.54 4.82 14.80
C GLY A 158 0.83 6.09 14.34
N ASP A 159 1.25 6.71 13.23
CA ASP A 159 0.58 7.90 12.69
C ASP A 159 -0.86 7.56 12.29
N LYS A 160 -1.78 8.46 12.61
CA LYS A 160 -3.22 8.23 12.43
C LYS A 160 -3.71 8.70 11.07
N LEU A 161 -4.69 7.97 10.55
CA LEU A 161 -5.45 8.34 9.37
C LEU A 161 -6.58 9.30 9.79
N LEU A 162 -6.65 10.43 9.10
CA LEU A 162 -7.71 11.42 9.28
C LEU A 162 -8.34 11.71 7.92
N VAL A 163 -9.67 11.70 7.86
CA VAL A 163 -10.42 12.05 6.65
C VAL A 163 -11.16 13.34 6.89
N GLU A 164 -11.01 14.29 5.97
CA GLU A 164 -11.66 15.58 6.02
C GLU A 164 -13.16 15.49 5.71
#